data_c739c6269ac51086e13a2749f61e101f
#
_entry.id   c739c6269ac51086e13a2749f61e101f
#
_cell.length_a   1.000
_cell.length_b   1.000
_cell.length_c   1.000
_cell.angle_alpha   90.00
_cell.angle_beta   90.00
_cell.angle_gamma   90.00
#
_symmetry.space_group_name_H-M   'P 1'
#
loop_
_entity.id
_entity.type
_entity.pdbx_description
1 polymer ?
#
loop_
_entity_poly.entity_id
_entity_poly.type
_entity_poly.pdbx_seq_one_letter_code
_entity_poly.pdbx_strand_id
1 'polypeptide(L)'
;MSRRPQPGVLAVIAMAGALGASAVAGATTVPDPGECAGTIRFGAAVSETGRYEREGKDTREGYQLWENWVNDEYGGIKVGEECFNAEVVYYDDESDADRVANLTERLITEDEVDFLLGPYASDLTMGASAIAEQHGVIMVEGNGASEAIFERGFKNIFGVLTPGGDYTRSALEALSAAGAETVVIAYEDAAFPTSVAEGAERWAEEFGMEVLATESYPEGVTDVSAIMTNFRDLDPDVFIGGGHFNDALLFIRGAEELGFQPGAMIITVGPSNPEFVAELGDSANGVIGPTQWEREMTWEDEYFGTAEEYAARYEEAYGREPTYQAAESTATALTLQIAIEQSGSIETDAVRQALLDMDVVTFYGPINFDETGKNAAKPMGFIQIQDGEIRLVGPAEVADAELQYPLGE
;
A
#
# COMPACT_ATOMS: atom_id res chain seq x y z
N MET A 1 72.13 -24.03 -39.68
CA MET A 1 72.55 -25.45 -39.83
C MET A 1 71.47 -26.30 -39.15
N SER A 2 70.57 -26.95 -39.95
CA SER A 2 70.60 -28.37 -40.23
C SER A 2 69.95 -29.17 -39.07
N ARG A 3 68.92 -29.88 -39.09
CA ARG A 3 68.06 -30.62 -40.08
C ARG A 3 66.95 -31.29 -39.24
N ARG A 4 65.75 -31.41 -39.85
CA ARG A 4 64.72 -32.43 -39.52
C ARG A 4 65.22 -33.87 -39.67
N PRO A 5 64.50 -34.95 -39.16
CA PRO A 5 63.15 -35.29 -39.57
C PRO A 5 62.28 -36.02 -38.51
N GLN A 6 60.97 -36.13 -38.86
CA GLN A 6 59.96 -37.11 -38.40
C GLN A 6 60.35 -38.57 -38.90
N PRO A 7 59.59 -39.68 -38.55
CA PRO A 7 58.16 -39.88 -38.36
C PRO A 7 57.74 -41.04 -37.40
N GLY A 8 56.42 -41.31 -37.27
CA GLY A 8 55.86 -42.68 -37.08
C GLY A 8 54.72 -42.85 -36.09
N VAL A 9 53.51 -42.75 -36.53
CA VAL A 9 52.31 -43.62 -36.52
C VAL A 9 52.26 -44.77 -35.51
N LEU A 10 51.22 -44.85 -34.68
CA LEU A 10 50.19 -45.94 -34.68
C LEU A 10 49.08 -45.68 -33.67
N ALA A 11 47.83 -45.89 -34.14
CA ALA A 11 46.57 -45.80 -33.43
C ALA A 11 46.30 -47.02 -32.57
N VAL A 12 45.56 -46.82 -31.44
CA VAL A 12 44.67 -47.84 -30.89
C VAL A 12 43.39 -47.19 -30.36
N ILE A 13 42.29 -47.63 -30.93
CA ILE A 13 40.89 -47.30 -30.56
C ILE A 13 40.53 -48.06 -29.28
N ALA A 14 39.93 -47.40 -28.34
CA ALA A 14 39.09 -48.05 -27.31
C ALA A 14 37.84 -47.21 -27.09
N MET A 15 36.70 -47.72 -27.55
CA MET A 15 35.34 -47.26 -27.21
C MET A 15 35.04 -47.58 -25.74
N ALA A 16 34.58 -46.57 -25.00
CA ALA A 16 33.80 -46.80 -23.81
C ALA A 16 32.66 -45.77 -23.80
N GLY A 17 31.43 -46.26 -23.98
CA GLY A 17 30.24 -45.43 -23.95
C GLY A 17 29.94 -44.92 -22.52
N ALA A 18 29.68 -43.62 -22.42
CA ALA A 18 29.04 -43.02 -21.26
C ALA A 18 27.69 -42.50 -21.69
N LEU A 19 26.64 -43.13 -21.17
CA LEU A 19 25.27 -42.65 -21.20
C LEU A 19 25.21 -41.34 -20.39
N GLY A 20 25.23 -40.22 -21.07
CA GLY A 20 24.90 -38.94 -20.52
C GLY A 20 23.37 -38.78 -20.46
N ALA A 21 22.81 -38.83 -19.26
CA ALA A 21 21.46 -38.38 -19.03
C ALA A 21 21.48 -36.84 -19.13
N SER A 22 20.99 -36.31 -20.23
CA SER A 22 20.67 -34.90 -20.35
C SER A 22 19.41 -34.61 -19.51
N ALA A 23 19.59 -33.95 -18.35
CA ALA A 23 18.50 -33.32 -17.69
C ALA A 23 18.07 -32.14 -18.60
N VAL A 24 16.93 -32.29 -19.24
CA VAL A 24 16.22 -31.16 -19.86
C VAL A 24 15.66 -30.35 -18.72
N ALA A 25 16.33 -29.26 -18.35
CA ALA A 25 15.72 -28.18 -17.61
C ALA A 25 14.59 -27.65 -18.51
N GLY A 26 13.36 -27.91 -18.15
CA GLY A 26 12.20 -27.32 -18.79
C GLY A 26 12.31 -25.78 -18.56
N ALA A 27 12.73 -25.06 -19.59
CA ALA A 27 12.46 -23.66 -19.66
C ALA A 27 10.94 -23.55 -19.76
N THR A 28 10.30 -23.02 -18.72
CA THR A 28 8.93 -22.52 -18.80
C THR A 28 8.99 -21.36 -19.80
N THR A 29 8.56 -21.60 -21.02
CA THR A 29 8.37 -20.54 -22.02
C THR A 29 7.19 -19.71 -21.53
N VAL A 30 7.43 -18.44 -21.22
CA VAL A 30 6.37 -17.44 -21.05
C VAL A 30 5.57 -17.47 -22.38
N PRO A 31 4.23 -17.65 -22.34
CA PRO A 31 3.43 -17.61 -23.56
C PRO A 31 3.60 -16.25 -24.26
N ASP A 32 3.54 -16.26 -25.60
CA ASP A 32 3.57 -15.01 -26.37
C ASP A 32 2.31 -14.18 -26.01
N PRO A 33 2.40 -12.87 -25.69
CA PRO A 33 1.25 -12.02 -25.46
C PRO A 33 0.29 -12.08 -26.67
N GLY A 34 -0.84 -12.77 -26.52
CA GLY A 34 -1.80 -13.06 -27.59
C GLY A 34 -2.19 -14.54 -27.72
N GLU A 35 -1.59 -15.45 -26.97
CA GLU A 35 -1.96 -16.88 -26.92
C GLU A 35 -2.89 -17.23 -25.74
N CYS A 36 -3.24 -16.25 -24.84
CA CYS A 36 -4.16 -16.51 -23.74
C CYS A 36 -5.59 -16.75 -24.22
N ALA A 37 -6.35 -17.58 -23.48
CA ALA A 37 -7.68 -18.07 -23.83
C ALA A 37 -8.76 -16.95 -23.86
N GLY A 38 -8.51 -15.84 -23.15
CA GLY A 38 -9.45 -14.72 -23.03
C GLY A 38 -8.88 -13.59 -22.20
N THR A 39 -9.78 -12.76 -21.67
CA THR A 39 -9.45 -11.63 -20.83
C THR A 39 -10.31 -11.65 -19.56
N ILE A 40 -9.70 -11.43 -18.41
CA ILE A 40 -10.40 -11.14 -17.15
C ILE A 40 -10.44 -9.62 -17.02
N ARG A 41 -11.63 -9.08 -16.75
CA ARG A 41 -11.86 -7.65 -16.66
C ARG A 41 -11.95 -7.20 -15.22
N PHE A 42 -11.19 -6.19 -14.89
CA PHE A 42 -11.20 -5.51 -13.58
C PHE A 42 -11.76 -4.11 -13.74
N GLY A 43 -12.53 -3.65 -12.77
CA GLY A 43 -13.06 -2.29 -12.76
C GLY A 43 -12.42 -1.47 -11.64
N ALA A 44 -12.02 -0.23 -11.93
CA ALA A 44 -11.50 0.70 -10.94
C ALA A 44 -12.07 2.12 -11.19
N ALA A 45 -12.80 2.64 -10.21
CA ALA A 45 -13.08 4.06 -10.14
C ALA A 45 -11.99 4.69 -9.25
N VAL A 46 -11.22 5.63 -9.79
CA VAL A 46 -10.08 6.23 -9.08
C VAL A 46 -10.14 7.75 -9.21
N SER A 47 -9.65 8.48 -8.21
CA SER A 47 -9.68 9.94 -8.18
C SER A 47 -8.57 10.51 -9.08
N GLU A 48 -8.83 10.65 -10.40
CA GLU A 48 -7.91 11.33 -11.31
C GLU A 48 -8.00 12.86 -11.17
N THR A 49 -9.08 13.35 -10.56
CA THR A 49 -9.31 14.75 -10.22
C THR A 49 -9.95 14.90 -8.84
N GLY A 50 -10.02 16.15 -8.32
CA GLY A 50 -10.62 16.44 -7.02
C GLY A 50 -9.60 16.48 -5.89
N ARG A 51 -10.09 16.35 -4.64
CA ARG A 51 -9.25 16.50 -3.44
C ARG A 51 -8.18 15.40 -3.29
N TYR A 52 -8.43 14.24 -3.86
CA TYR A 52 -7.56 13.06 -3.79
C TYR A 52 -6.79 12.79 -5.10
N GLU A 53 -6.68 13.80 -6.00
CA GLU A 53 -6.00 13.66 -7.31
C GLU A 53 -4.59 13.07 -7.18
N ARG A 54 -3.83 13.47 -6.15
CA ARG A 54 -2.45 13.01 -5.93
C ARG A 54 -2.41 11.52 -5.62
N GLU A 55 -3.12 11.11 -4.61
CA GLU A 55 -3.17 9.71 -4.15
C GLU A 55 -3.91 8.82 -5.16
N GLY A 56 -4.94 9.35 -5.80
CA GLY A 56 -5.68 8.65 -6.86
C GLY A 56 -4.82 8.39 -8.09
N LYS A 57 -3.90 9.30 -8.43
CA LYS A 57 -2.89 9.06 -9.46
C LYS A 57 -1.95 7.93 -9.08
N ASP A 58 -1.46 7.91 -7.84
CA ASP A 58 -0.59 6.84 -7.34
C ASP A 58 -1.33 5.50 -7.35
N THR A 59 -2.60 5.47 -6.94
CA THR A 59 -3.48 4.29 -7.01
C THR A 59 -3.58 3.77 -8.44
N ARG A 60 -3.88 4.64 -9.39
CA ARG A 60 -3.98 4.28 -10.81
C ARG A 60 -2.67 3.73 -11.36
N GLU A 61 -1.55 4.40 -11.08
CA GLU A 61 -0.23 3.97 -11.55
C GLU A 61 0.14 2.60 -10.97
N GLY A 62 -0.21 2.32 -9.71
CA GLY A 62 -0.01 1.02 -9.09
C GLY A 62 -0.79 -0.10 -9.80
N TYR A 63 -2.07 0.10 -10.10
CA TYR A 63 -2.88 -0.86 -10.86
C TYR A 63 -2.35 -1.04 -12.28
N GLN A 64 -1.96 0.04 -12.95
CA GLN A 64 -1.44 -0.01 -14.31
C GLN A 64 -0.08 -0.71 -14.39
N LEU A 65 0.78 -0.55 -13.38
CA LEU A 65 2.05 -1.27 -13.31
C LEU A 65 1.81 -2.78 -13.25
N TRP A 66 0.87 -3.23 -12.40
CA TRP A 66 0.48 -4.63 -12.34
C TRP A 66 -0.11 -5.13 -13.65
N GLU A 67 -1.04 -4.39 -14.26
CA GLU A 67 -1.69 -4.75 -15.53
C GLU A 67 -0.67 -4.95 -16.65
N ASN A 68 0.27 -4.02 -16.80
CA ASN A 68 1.35 -4.12 -17.78
C ASN A 68 2.25 -5.33 -17.49
N TRP A 69 2.67 -5.49 -16.23
CA TRP A 69 3.57 -6.57 -15.85
C TRP A 69 2.92 -7.96 -16.03
N VAL A 70 1.67 -8.14 -15.63
CA VAL A 70 0.99 -9.44 -15.73
C VAL A 70 0.79 -9.85 -17.18
N ASN A 71 0.52 -8.90 -18.08
CA ASN A 71 0.32 -9.16 -19.49
C ASN A 71 1.64 -9.34 -20.27
N ASP A 72 2.62 -8.46 -20.04
CA ASP A 72 3.81 -8.36 -20.89
C ASP A 72 4.97 -9.23 -20.40
N GLU A 73 5.06 -9.49 -19.08
CA GLU A 73 6.20 -10.18 -18.49
C GLU A 73 5.81 -11.51 -17.84
N TYR A 74 4.73 -11.55 -17.06
CA TYR A 74 4.28 -12.75 -16.36
C TYR A 74 3.60 -13.76 -17.28
N GLY A 75 2.93 -13.29 -18.35
CA GLY A 75 2.30 -14.12 -19.38
C GLY A 75 0.83 -14.44 -19.07
N GLY A 76 0.12 -13.52 -18.42
CA GLY A 76 -1.30 -13.60 -18.11
C GLY A 76 -1.61 -14.33 -16.80
N ILE A 77 -2.83 -14.10 -16.27
CA ILE A 77 -3.36 -14.73 -15.06
C ILE A 77 -3.68 -16.19 -15.36
N LYS A 78 -3.24 -17.11 -14.52
CA LYS A 78 -3.43 -18.56 -14.71
C LYS A 78 -4.74 -19.00 -14.06
N VAL A 79 -5.62 -19.59 -14.87
CA VAL A 79 -6.88 -20.21 -14.43
C VAL A 79 -6.85 -21.68 -14.82
N GLY A 80 -6.48 -22.56 -13.89
CA GLY A 80 -6.21 -23.96 -14.21
C GLY A 80 -5.03 -24.16 -15.16
N GLU A 81 -5.27 -24.68 -16.36
CA GLU A 81 -4.24 -24.90 -17.40
C GLU A 81 -4.19 -23.77 -18.45
N GLU A 82 -5.10 -22.79 -18.37
CA GLU A 82 -5.22 -21.68 -19.33
C GLU A 82 -4.67 -20.38 -18.74
N CYS A 83 -4.23 -19.46 -19.61
CA CYS A 83 -3.92 -18.09 -19.22
C CYS A 83 -4.99 -17.12 -19.72
N PHE A 84 -5.15 -16.00 -19.01
CA PHE A 84 -6.04 -14.89 -19.37
C PHE A 84 -5.28 -13.59 -19.28
N ASN A 85 -5.48 -12.68 -20.24
CA ASN A 85 -4.97 -11.32 -20.11
C ASN A 85 -5.78 -10.56 -19.04
N ALA A 86 -5.15 -9.61 -18.37
CA ALA A 86 -5.84 -8.65 -17.53
C ALA A 86 -6.22 -7.40 -18.33
N GLU A 87 -7.41 -6.85 -18.10
CA GLU A 87 -7.84 -5.56 -18.62
C GLU A 87 -8.47 -4.78 -17.45
N VAL A 88 -7.95 -3.57 -17.16
CA VAL A 88 -8.54 -2.70 -16.13
C VAL A 88 -9.30 -1.56 -16.78
N VAL A 89 -10.60 -1.49 -16.52
CA VAL A 89 -11.48 -0.40 -16.96
C VAL A 89 -11.49 0.69 -15.90
N TYR A 90 -11.05 1.89 -16.26
CA TYR A 90 -10.91 3.02 -15.33
C TYR A 90 -11.98 4.08 -15.55
N TYR A 91 -12.45 4.68 -14.45
CA TYR A 91 -13.25 5.90 -14.43
C TYR A 91 -12.72 6.88 -13.39
N ASP A 92 -12.82 8.19 -13.69
CA ASP A 92 -12.55 9.25 -12.72
C ASP A 92 -13.76 9.48 -11.81
N ASP A 93 -13.61 9.21 -10.52
CA ASP A 93 -14.65 9.43 -9.51
C ASP A 93 -14.72 10.89 -9.02
N GLU A 94 -13.77 11.73 -9.46
CA GLU A 94 -13.67 13.14 -9.07
C GLU A 94 -13.61 13.36 -7.54
N SER A 95 -13.17 12.34 -6.79
CA SER A 95 -13.14 12.32 -5.32
C SER A 95 -14.54 12.49 -4.68
N ASP A 96 -15.59 11.99 -5.33
CA ASP A 96 -16.99 12.14 -4.92
C ASP A 96 -17.62 10.79 -4.60
N ALA A 97 -18.16 10.64 -3.37
CA ALA A 97 -18.67 9.38 -2.86
C ALA A 97 -19.95 8.90 -3.59
N ASP A 98 -20.82 9.81 -4.04
CA ASP A 98 -22.00 9.44 -4.81
C ASP A 98 -21.61 9.02 -6.24
N ARG A 99 -20.60 9.68 -6.80
CA ARG A 99 -20.08 9.38 -8.13
C ARG A 99 -19.38 8.03 -8.17
N VAL A 100 -18.53 7.70 -7.18
CA VAL A 100 -17.85 6.41 -7.14
C VAL A 100 -18.84 5.26 -7.09
N ALA A 101 -19.94 5.37 -6.34
CA ALA A 101 -20.99 4.35 -6.29
C ALA A 101 -21.66 4.16 -7.66
N ASN A 102 -22.00 5.25 -8.34
CA ASN A 102 -22.61 5.19 -9.68
C ASN A 102 -21.64 4.60 -10.72
N LEU A 103 -20.34 4.93 -10.65
CA LEU A 103 -19.33 4.37 -11.53
C LEU A 103 -19.07 2.89 -11.27
N THR A 104 -19.09 2.46 -10.01
CA THR A 104 -19.00 1.04 -9.64
C THR A 104 -20.19 0.25 -10.19
N GLU A 105 -21.41 0.78 -10.07
CA GLU A 105 -22.61 0.19 -10.70
C GLU A 105 -22.43 0.03 -12.21
N ARG A 106 -21.90 1.07 -12.88
CA ARG A 106 -21.66 1.05 -14.32
C ARG A 106 -20.60 0.02 -14.73
N LEU A 107 -19.47 -0.05 -14.00
CA LEU A 107 -18.41 -1.04 -14.24
C LEU A 107 -18.98 -2.46 -14.22
N ILE A 108 -19.88 -2.75 -13.28
CA ILE A 108 -20.50 -4.08 -13.14
C ILE A 108 -21.54 -4.33 -14.23
N THR A 109 -22.45 -3.36 -14.48
CA THR A 109 -23.67 -3.62 -15.27
C THR A 109 -23.53 -3.28 -16.75
N GLU A 110 -22.66 -2.35 -17.13
CA GLU A 110 -22.45 -1.92 -18.51
C GLU A 110 -21.14 -2.44 -19.10
N ASP A 111 -20.04 -2.37 -18.30
CA ASP A 111 -18.71 -2.81 -18.74
C ASP A 111 -18.49 -4.31 -18.44
N GLU A 112 -19.38 -4.95 -17.67
CA GLU A 112 -19.40 -6.37 -17.34
C GLU A 112 -18.06 -6.85 -16.78
N VAL A 113 -17.48 -6.10 -15.81
CA VAL A 113 -16.22 -6.48 -15.16
C VAL A 113 -16.42 -7.69 -14.27
N ASP A 114 -15.42 -8.57 -14.21
CA ASP A 114 -15.42 -9.78 -13.39
C ASP A 114 -15.14 -9.46 -11.92
N PHE A 115 -14.27 -8.49 -11.67
CA PHE A 115 -13.79 -8.10 -10.35
C PHE A 115 -13.60 -6.58 -10.24
N LEU A 116 -13.49 -6.09 -9.01
CA LEU A 116 -13.25 -4.67 -8.72
C LEU A 116 -11.94 -4.47 -7.96
N LEU A 117 -11.24 -3.41 -8.30
CA LEU A 117 -10.11 -2.84 -7.55
C LEU A 117 -10.59 -1.57 -6.87
N GLY A 118 -10.27 -1.41 -5.58
CA GLY A 118 -10.80 -0.34 -4.75
C GLY A 118 -10.31 1.06 -5.14
N PRO A 119 -11.09 2.10 -4.83
CA PRO A 119 -10.69 3.50 -4.95
C PRO A 119 -9.74 3.92 -3.83
N TYR A 120 -9.15 5.11 -3.95
CA TYR A 120 -8.50 5.77 -2.82
C TYR A 120 -9.54 6.38 -1.87
N ALA A 121 -9.18 6.38 -0.58
CA ALA A 121 -9.94 6.83 0.59
C ALA A 121 -11.09 5.92 1.02
N SER A 122 -11.27 5.88 2.36
CA SER A 122 -12.26 5.00 3.01
C SER A 122 -13.69 5.35 2.65
N ASP A 123 -14.03 6.64 2.54
CA ASP A 123 -15.39 7.08 2.20
C ASP A 123 -15.79 6.63 0.80
N LEU A 124 -14.87 6.70 -0.17
CA LEU A 124 -15.09 6.21 -1.52
C LEU A 124 -15.20 4.68 -1.54
N THR A 125 -14.32 3.99 -0.80
CA THR A 125 -14.36 2.53 -0.66
C THR A 125 -15.67 2.06 -0.01
N MET A 126 -16.19 2.78 0.97
CA MET A 126 -17.50 2.49 1.57
C MET A 126 -18.64 2.55 0.55
N GLY A 127 -18.64 3.54 -0.33
CA GLY A 127 -19.61 3.67 -1.42
C GLY A 127 -19.49 2.54 -2.44
N ALA A 128 -18.29 2.35 -2.98
CA ALA A 128 -18.00 1.34 -4.01
C ALA A 128 -18.27 -0.09 -3.52
N SER A 129 -17.81 -0.44 -2.31
CA SER A 129 -17.99 -1.78 -1.75
C SER A 129 -19.44 -2.13 -1.41
N ALA A 130 -20.31 -1.13 -1.14
CA ALA A 130 -21.74 -1.38 -0.98
C ALA A 130 -22.40 -1.84 -2.29
N ILE A 131 -21.99 -1.26 -3.42
CA ILE A 131 -22.45 -1.68 -4.75
C ILE A 131 -21.87 -3.05 -5.12
N ALA A 132 -20.56 -3.27 -4.86
CA ALA A 132 -19.91 -4.57 -5.06
C ALA A 132 -20.64 -5.70 -4.32
N GLU A 133 -20.98 -5.49 -3.05
CA GLU A 133 -21.74 -6.47 -2.25
C GLU A 133 -23.15 -6.71 -2.79
N GLN A 134 -23.86 -5.65 -3.20
CA GLN A 134 -25.19 -5.75 -3.77
C GLN A 134 -25.23 -6.62 -5.03
N HIS A 135 -24.20 -6.54 -5.86
CA HIS A 135 -24.09 -7.31 -7.10
C HIS A 135 -23.36 -8.64 -6.93
N GLY A 136 -22.78 -8.91 -5.76
CA GLY A 136 -22.01 -10.13 -5.49
C GLY A 136 -20.67 -10.20 -6.23
N VAL A 137 -20.08 -9.04 -6.57
CA VAL A 137 -18.77 -8.92 -7.21
C VAL A 137 -17.71 -8.70 -6.14
N ILE A 138 -16.59 -9.43 -6.22
CA ILE A 138 -15.48 -9.25 -5.28
C ILE A 138 -14.78 -7.93 -5.57
N MET A 139 -14.54 -7.15 -4.52
CA MET A 139 -13.65 -6.00 -4.51
C MET A 139 -12.47 -6.30 -3.59
N VAL A 140 -11.25 -6.19 -4.12
CA VAL A 140 -10.04 -6.10 -3.31
C VAL A 140 -9.58 -4.64 -3.34
N GLU A 141 -9.27 -4.09 -2.17
CA GLU A 141 -8.89 -2.69 -2.04
C GLU A 141 -7.58 -2.55 -1.23
N GLY A 142 -6.87 -1.46 -1.43
CA GLY A 142 -5.59 -1.20 -0.78
C GLY A 142 -5.51 0.18 -0.13
N ASN A 143 -6.52 1.03 -0.32
CA ASN A 143 -6.44 2.45 0.04
C ASN A 143 -7.57 2.91 0.99
N GLY A 144 -8.38 1.98 1.50
CA GLY A 144 -9.47 2.25 2.42
C GLY A 144 -9.22 1.66 3.80
N ALA A 145 -8.54 2.37 4.69
CA ALA A 145 -8.06 1.83 5.96
C ALA A 145 -9.10 1.80 7.09
N SER A 146 -10.28 2.43 6.95
CA SER A 146 -11.27 2.46 8.03
C SER A 146 -11.85 1.09 8.33
N GLU A 147 -11.86 0.68 9.61
CA GLU A 147 -12.50 -0.54 10.07
C GLU A 147 -13.99 -0.57 9.73
N ALA A 148 -14.65 0.59 9.65
CA ALA A 148 -16.05 0.69 9.28
C ALA A 148 -16.38 0.07 7.90
N ILE A 149 -15.39 -0.05 7.00
CA ILE A 149 -15.54 -0.73 5.71
C ILE A 149 -15.89 -2.21 5.93
N PHE A 150 -15.23 -2.86 6.89
CA PHE A 150 -15.30 -4.31 7.13
C PHE A 150 -16.33 -4.72 8.17
N GLU A 151 -16.82 -3.79 9.00
CA GLU A 151 -17.78 -4.06 10.09
C GLU A 151 -19.24 -4.14 9.61
N ARG A 152 -19.50 -3.89 8.32
CA ARG A 152 -20.85 -3.91 7.73
C ARG A 152 -21.40 -5.32 7.46
N GLY A 153 -20.57 -6.36 7.69
CA GLY A 153 -20.93 -7.76 7.45
C GLY A 153 -20.99 -8.15 5.98
N PHE A 154 -20.30 -7.38 5.11
CA PHE A 154 -20.13 -7.70 3.70
C PHE A 154 -19.17 -8.87 3.52
N LYS A 155 -19.31 -9.60 2.41
CA LYS A 155 -18.54 -10.82 2.13
C LYS A 155 -17.60 -10.67 0.93
N ASN A 156 -17.79 -9.62 0.13
CA ASN A 156 -17.11 -9.43 -1.13
C ASN A 156 -16.10 -8.28 -1.09
N ILE A 157 -15.73 -7.81 0.10
CA ILE A 157 -14.71 -6.77 0.31
C ILE A 157 -13.51 -7.36 1.03
N PHE A 158 -12.30 -7.09 0.53
CA PHE A 158 -11.02 -7.50 1.11
C PHE A 158 -10.04 -6.35 1.06
N GLY A 159 -9.40 -6.01 2.18
CA GLY A 159 -8.43 -4.92 2.27
C GLY A 159 -7.03 -5.43 2.57
N VAL A 160 -6.05 -5.13 1.70
CA VAL A 160 -4.66 -5.62 1.84
C VAL A 160 -3.83 -4.81 2.84
N LEU A 161 -4.28 -3.63 3.23
CA LEU A 161 -3.54 -2.68 4.05
C LEU A 161 -3.75 -2.93 5.55
N THR A 162 -2.88 -2.30 6.37
CA THR A 162 -3.07 -2.25 7.82
C THR A 162 -4.25 -1.33 8.15
N PRO A 163 -5.18 -1.75 9.02
CA PRO A 163 -6.33 -0.93 9.41
C PRO A 163 -5.95 0.41 10.06
N GLY A 164 -6.81 1.41 9.89
CA GLY A 164 -6.59 2.78 10.38
C GLY A 164 -6.37 2.87 11.88
N GLY A 165 -7.06 2.05 12.66
CA GLY A 165 -6.87 1.99 14.11
C GLY A 165 -5.49 1.53 14.58
N ASP A 166 -4.65 1.00 13.69
CA ASP A 166 -3.28 0.60 14.00
C ASP A 166 -2.22 1.55 13.42
N TYR A 167 -2.62 2.62 12.71
CA TYR A 167 -1.69 3.52 12.03
C TYR A 167 -0.66 4.16 12.97
N THR A 168 -1.07 4.61 14.15
CA THR A 168 -0.19 5.31 15.09
C THR A 168 0.49 4.39 16.09
N ARG A 169 0.13 3.10 16.13
CA ARG A 169 0.57 2.15 17.15
C ARG A 169 2.08 2.11 17.33
N SER A 170 2.82 1.82 16.27
CA SER A 170 4.28 1.63 16.34
C SER A 170 5.01 2.92 16.73
N ALA A 171 4.53 4.09 16.23
CA ALA A 171 5.10 5.38 16.59
C ALA A 171 4.82 5.75 18.05
N LEU A 172 3.61 5.52 18.56
CA LEU A 172 3.24 5.77 19.95
C LEU A 172 4.00 4.84 20.91
N GLU A 173 4.18 3.56 20.57
CA GLU A 173 5.00 2.63 21.34
C GLU A 173 6.44 3.13 21.46
N ALA A 174 7.05 3.58 20.36
CA ALA A 174 8.41 4.09 20.36
C ALA A 174 8.54 5.41 21.13
N LEU A 175 7.59 6.33 20.99
CA LEU A 175 7.59 7.62 21.70
C LEU A 175 7.37 7.45 23.22
N SER A 176 6.44 6.57 23.63
CA SER A 176 6.25 6.23 25.04
C SER A 176 7.52 5.61 25.64
N ALA A 177 8.17 4.69 24.92
CA ALA A 177 9.45 4.11 25.34
C ALA A 177 10.57 5.17 25.44
N ALA A 178 10.51 6.24 24.66
CA ALA A 178 11.43 7.37 24.69
C ALA A 178 11.07 8.42 25.76
N GLY A 179 9.95 8.25 26.48
CA GLY A 179 9.56 9.07 27.62
C GLY A 179 8.44 10.10 27.35
N ALA A 180 7.71 10.02 26.22
CA ALA A 180 6.51 10.80 25.99
C ALA A 180 5.37 10.34 26.93
N GLU A 181 4.70 11.27 27.60
CA GLU A 181 3.66 10.98 28.60
C GLU A 181 2.27 11.50 28.19
N THR A 182 2.20 12.49 27.30
CA THR A 182 0.95 13.18 26.95
C THR A 182 0.75 13.32 25.44
N VAL A 183 -0.52 13.23 24.99
CA VAL A 183 -0.87 13.33 23.58
C VAL A 183 -2.12 14.18 23.36
N VAL A 184 -2.17 14.93 22.26
CA VAL A 184 -3.37 15.57 21.73
C VAL A 184 -3.63 15.09 20.31
N ILE A 185 -4.90 14.98 19.91
CA ILE A 185 -5.33 14.41 18.64
C ILE A 185 -6.29 15.37 17.94
N ALA A 186 -5.92 15.84 16.73
CA ALA A 186 -6.83 16.52 15.82
C ALA A 186 -7.10 15.61 14.60
N TYR A 187 -8.36 15.52 14.17
CA TYR A 187 -8.68 14.65 13.03
C TYR A 187 -9.84 15.20 12.20
N GLU A 188 -9.80 14.93 10.89
CA GLU A 188 -10.92 15.24 10.00
C GLU A 188 -12.12 14.34 10.34
N ASP A 189 -13.33 14.89 10.37
CA ASP A 189 -14.58 14.13 10.59
C ASP A 189 -14.97 13.36 9.33
N ALA A 190 -14.18 12.32 9.03
CA ALA A 190 -14.32 11.41 7.90
C ALA A 190 -13.94 9.98 8.34
N ALA A 191 -14.31 8.96 7.58
CA ALA A 191 -14.19 7.56 8.01
C ALA A 191 -12.76 7.14 8.37
N PHE A 192 -11.76 7.45 7.55
CA PHE A 192 -10.36 7.10 7.83
C PHE A 192 -9.78 7.85 9.04
N PRO A 193 -9.84 9.19 9.11
CA PRO A 193 -9.25 9.91 10.24
C PRO A 193 -9.92 9.61 11.58
N THR A 194 -11.23 9.32 11.57
CA THR A 194 -11.96 8.86 12.77
C THR A 194 -11.40 7.52 13.27
N SER A 195 -11.22 6.56 12.37
CA SER A 195 -10.63 5.26 12.69
C SER A 195 -9.22 5.39 13.29
N VAL A 196 -8.40 6.28 12.71
CA VAL A 196 -7.07 6.59 13.25
C VAL A 196 -7.14 7.23 14.64
N ALA A 197 -8.03 8.21 14.85
CA ALA A 197 -8.17 8.89 16.12
C ALA A 197 -8.60 7.92 17.25
N GLU A 198 -9.60 7.07 17.00
CA GLU A 198 -10.04 6.03 17.94
C GLU A 198 -8.90 5.05 18.26
N GLY A 199 -8.11 4.66 17.24
CA GLY A 199 -6.92 3.85 17.41
C GLY A 199 -5.84 4.54 18.20
N ALA A 200 -5.57 5.81 17.93
CA ALA A 200 -4.58 6.61 18.62
C ALA A 200 -4.89 6.78 20.13
N GLU A 201 -6.16 7.04 20.47
CA GLU A 201 -6.62 7.07 21.87
C GLU A 201 -6.37 5.73 22.56
N ARG A 202 -6.80 4.63 21.95
CA ARG A 202 -6.62 3.29 22.49
C ARG A 202 -5.16 2.95 22.72
N TRP A 203 -4.28 3.20 21.74
CA TRP A 203 -2.85 2.88 21.84
C TRP A 203 -2.11 3.81 22.80
N ALA A 204 -2.45 5.11 22.86
CA ALA A 204 -1.90 6.02 23.86
C ALA A 204 -2.18 5.51 25.28
N GLU A 205 -3.43 5.13 25.59
CA GLU A 205 -3.81 4.56 26.88
C GLU A 205 -3.09 3.22 27.16
N GLU A 206 -2.98 2.32 26.16
CA GLU A 206 -2.31 1.03 26.30
C GLU A 206 -0.81 1.21 26.63
N PHE A 207 -0.15 2.18 26.03
CA PHE A 207 1.26 2.53 26.31
C PHE A 207 1.45 3.47 27.50
N GLY A 208 0.38 3.80 28.22
CA GLY A 208 0.43 4.58 29.45
C GLY A 208 0.57 6.09 29.26
N MET A 209 0.23 6.61 28.08
CA MET A 209 0.19 8.04 27.79
C MET A 209 -1.20 8.62 28.12
N GLU A 210 -1.25 9.87 28.62
CA GLU A 210 -2.49 10.58 28.86
C GLU A 210 -2.96 11.33 27.61
N VAL A 211 -4.20 11.07 27.15
CA VAL A 211 -4.84 11.84 26.07
C VAL A 211 -5.44 13.11 26.68
N LEU A 212 -4.80 14.24 26.45
CA LEU A 212 -5.22 15.54 27.01
C LEU A 212 -6.44 16.11 26.30
N ALA A 213 -6.56 15.91 24.99
CA ALA A 213 -7.70 16.35 24.19
C ALA A 213 -7.75 15.61 22.85
N THR A 214 -8.98 15.38 22.35
CA THR A 214 -9.28 14.91 21.01
C THR A 214 -10.31 15.85 20.39
N GLU A 215 -10.00 16.46 19.25
CA GLU A 215 -10.89 17.39 18.56
C GLU A 215 -11.02 17.04 17.08
N SER A 216 -12.27 16.90 16.58
CA SER A 216 -12.53 16.75 15.17
C SER A 216 -12.74 18.10 14.47
N TYR A 217 -12.47 18.13 13.16
CA TYR A 217 -12.77 19.26 12.30
C TYR A 217 -13.49 18.78 11.00
N PRO A 218 -14.34 19.63 10.41
CA PRO A 218 -15.09 19.22 9.22
C PRO A 218 -14.19 19.10 8.00
N GLU A 219 -14.59 18.25 7.07
CA GLU A 219 -13.95 18.09 5.77
C GLU A 219 -13.78 19.42 5.03
N GLY A 220 -12.61 19.59 4.40
CA GLY A 220 -12.30 20.76 3.60
C GLY A 220 -12.06 22.04 4.39
N VAL A 221 -11.79 21.93 5.71
CA VAL A 221 -11.37 23.08 6.52
C VAL A 221 -10.07 23.67 5.95
N THR A 222 -9.95 24.99 6.01
CA THR A 222 -8.74 25.73 5.55
C THR A 222 -8.01 26.43 6.68
N ASP A 223 -8.50 26.32 7.91
CA ASP A 223 -7.93 26.96 9.10
C ASP A 223 -8.18 26.09 10.34
N VAL A 224 -7.09 25.62 10.94
CA VAL A 224 -7.07 24.81 12.17
C VAL A 224 -6.49 25.58 13.36
N SER A 225 -6.32 26.91 13.24
CA SER A 225 -5.65 27.75 14.25
C SER A 225 -6.31 27.69 15.63
N ALA A 226 -7.63 27.53 15.70
CA ALA A 226 -8.33 27.44 16.98
C ALA A 226 -7.96 26.15 17.73
N ILE A 227 -7.98 24.99 17.05
CA ILE A 227 -7.59 23.69 17.60
C ILE A 227 -6.12 23.72 18.01
N MET A 228 -5.24 24.16 17.12
CA MET A 228 -3.80 24.23 17.37
C MET A 228 -3.44 25.16 18.54
N THR A 229 -4.18 26.27 18.72
CA THR A 229 -4.01 27.16 19.85
C THR A 229 -4.40 26.48 21.16
N ASN A 230 -5.55 25.77 21.19
CA ASN A 230 -5.99 25.01 22.36
C ASN A 230 -4.95 23.97 22.76
N PHE A 231 -4.45 23.24 21.77
CA PHE A 231 -3.45 22.18 21.99
C PHE A 231 -2.10 22.72 22.46
N ARG A 232 -1.63 23.82 21.89
CA ARG A 232 -0.42 24.50 22.38
C ARG A 232 -0.53 24.89 23.85
N ASP A 233 -1.69 25.39 24.29
CA ASP A 233 -1.91 25.82 25.66
C ASP A 233 -1.99 24.64 26.65
N LEU A 234 -2.19 23.41 26.16
CA LEU A 234 -2.11 22.15 26.93
C LEU A 234 -0.68 21.64 27.10
N ASP A 235 0.29 22.13 26.30
CA ASP A 235 1.70 21.75 26.32
C ASP A 235 1.95 20.23 26.24
N PRO A 236 1.42 19.54 25.19
CA PRO A 236 1.55 18.09 25.05
C PRO A 236 2.93 17.67 24.57
N ASP A 237 3.34 16.44 24.90
CA ASP A 237 4.55 15.82 24.36
C ASP A 237 4.38 15.45 22.89
N VAL A 238 3.19 14.96 22.50
CA VAL A 238 2.90 14.48 21.15
C VAL A 238 1.64 15.13 20.60
N PHE A 239 1.71 15.61 19.36
CA PHE A 239 0.57 15.98 18.54
C PHE A 239 0.32 14.92 17.46
N ILE A 240 -0.93 14.50 17.28
CA ILE A 240 -1.37 13.62 16.20
C ILE A 240 -2.34 14.40 15.31
N GLY A 241 -2.01 14.48 14.01
CA GLY A 241 -2.84 15.07 12.96
C GLY A 241 -3.41 13.97 12.06
N GLY A 242 -4.69 13.64 12.23
CA GLY A 242 -5.42 12.66 11.40
C GLY A 242 -6.12 13.34 10.22
N GLY A 243 -5.73 13.00 9.01
CA GLY A 243 -6.28 13.55 7.79
C GLY A 243 -5.55 13.02 6.56
N HIS A 244 -5.74 13.71 5.43
CA HIS A 244 -5.10 13.42 4.17
C HIS A 244 -3.95 14.41 3.87
N PHE A 245 -3.33 14.34 2.70
CA PHE A 245 -2.13 15.12 2.37
C PHE A 245 -2.30 16.64 2.57
N ASN A 246 -3.44 17.20 2.16
CA ASN A 246 -3.68 18.63 2.30
C ASN A 246 -3.82 19.05 3.78
N ASP A 247 -4.41 18.19 4.62
CA ASP A 247 -4.51 18.42 6.07
C ASP A 247 -3.14 18.39 6.73
N ALA A 248 -2.25 17.50 6.26
CA ALA A 248 -0.87 17.43 6.72
C ALA A 248 -0.14 18.76 6.53
N LEU A 249 -0.25 19.36 5.35
CA LEU A 249 0.33 20.68 5.07
C LEU A 249 -0.27 21.77 5.96
N LEU A 250 -1.59 21.69 6.20
CA LEU A 250 -2.32 22.64 7.03
C LEU A 250 -1.84 22.60 8.49
N PHE A 251 -1.65 21.41 9.06
CA PHE A 251 -1.15 21.25 10.43
C PHE A 251 0.26 21.76 10.60
N ILE A 252 1.19 21.43 9.70
CA ILE A 252 2.58 21.86 9.83
C ILE A 252 2.70 23.38 9.69
N ARG A 253 2.05 23.97 8.68
CA ARG A 253 2.03 25.44 8.50
C ARG A 253 1.36 26.14 9.67
N GLY A 254 0.25 25.61 10.20
CA GLY A 254 -0.44 26.14 11.36
C GLY A 254 0.40 26.06 12.63
N ALA A 255 1.12 24.97 12.86
CA ALA A 255 2.04 24.82 13.98
C ALA A 255 3.18 25.85 13.93
N GLU A 256 3.78 26.05 12.76
CA GLU A 256 4.84 27.04 12.54
C GLU A 256 4.34 28.47 12.82
N GLU A 257 3.18 28.85 12.25
CA GLU A 257 2.59 30.19 12.44
C GLU A 257 2.26 30.51 13.91
N LEU A 258 1.81 29.50 14.65
CA LEU A 258 1.41 29.64 16.05
C LEU A 258 2.57 29.42 17.04
N GLY A 259 3.73 28.95 16.56
CA GLY A 259 4.83 28.55 17.41
C GLY A 259 4.48 27.37 18.31
N PHE A 260 3.64 26.44 17.82
CA PHE A 260 3.32 25.19 18.49
C PHE A 260 4.39 24.15 18.16
N GLN A 261 5.17 23.75 19.16
CA GLN A 261 6.33 22.86 19.01
C GLN A 261 6.27 21.75 20.08
N PRO A 262 5.41 20.75 19.91
CA PRO A 262 5.43 19.57 20.78
C PRO A 262 6.71 18.78 20.60
N GLY A 263 7.04 17.87 21.52
CA GLY A 263 8.20 16.99 21.44
C GLY A 263 8.19 16.08 20.19
N ALA A 264 7.01 15.73 19.68
CA ALA A 264 6.84 15.02 18.42
C ALA A 264 5.53 15.39 17.72
N MET A 265 5.51 15.29 16.38
CA MET A 265 4.30 15.42 15.55
C MET A 265 4.14 14.17 14.70
N ILE A 266 3.02 13.46 14.88
CA ILE A 266 2.61 12.33 14.05
C ILE A 266 1.54 12.82 13.07
N ILE A 267 1.79 12.73 11.77
CA ILE A 267 0.86 13.14 10.72
C ILE A 267 0.57 11.90 9.85
N THR A 268 -0.71 11.56 9.67
CA THR A 268 -1.11 10.24 9.19
C THR A 268 -0.89 9.98 7.71
N VAL A 269 -1.10 10.99 6.85
CA VAL A 269 -0.86 10.91 5.40
C VAL A 269 -0.04 12.12 4.99
N GLY A 270 0.96 11.92 4.14
CA GLY A 270 1.81 12.97 3.62
C GLY A 270 3.30 12.75 3.89
N PRO A 271 3.76 12.56 5.14
CA PRO A 271 5.20 12.52 5.44
C PRO A 271 6.01 11.47 4.67
N SER A 272 5.42 10.32 4.32
CA SER A 272 6.05 9.29 3.48
C SER A 272 6.06 9.62 1.97
N ASN A 273 5.45 10.75 1.56
CA ASN A 273 5.46 11.22 0.19
C ASN A 273 6.57 12.27 -0.01
N PRO A 274 7.50 12.10 -0.96
CA PRO A 274 8.55 13.08 -1.22
C PRO A 274 8.05 14.51 -1.51
N GLU A 275 6.83 14.65 -2.04
CA GLU A 275 6.23 15.96 -2.28
C GLU A 275 5.96 16.74 -0.98
N PHE A 276 5.74 16.04 0.14
CA PHE A 276 5.56 16.68 1.44
C PHE A 276 6.80 17.45 1.87
N VAL A 277 7.97 16.83 1.72
CA VAL A 277 9.26 17.49 1.99
C VAL A 277 9.50 18.62 0.99
N ALA A 278 9.20 18.41 -0.29
CA ALA A 278 9.37 19.43 -1.31
C ALA A 278 8.51 20.69 -1.07
N GLU A 279 7.30 20.52 -0.52
CA GLU A 279 6.35 21.60 -0.23
C GLU A 279 6.67 22.38 1.06
N LEU A 280 7.20 21.70 2.07
CA LEU A 280 7.42 22.26 3.42
C LEU A 280 8.89 22.63 3.69
N GLY A 281 9.83 22.05 2.93
CA GLY A 281 11.26 22.28 3.16
C GLY A 281 11.67 21.94 4.61
N ASP A 282 12.37 22.86 5.27
CA ASP A 282 12.88 22.65 6.62
C ASP A 282 11.77 22.41 7.67
N SER A 283 10.56 22.90 7.43
CA SER A 283 9.40 22.71 8.35
C SER A 283 8.91 21.25 8.40
N ALA A 284 9.31 20.41 7.45
CA ALA A 284 9.03 18.99 7.47
C ALA A 284 9.92 18.19 8.44
N ASN A 285 11.10 18.72 8.81
CA ASN A 285 12.05 18.00 9.65
C ASN A 285 11.46 17.65 11.02
N GLY A 286 11.68 16.40 11.44
CA GLY A 286 11.20 15.86 12.70
C GLY A 286 9.78 15.29 12.64
N VAL A 287 9.00 15.59 11.59
CA VAL A 287 7.65 15.04 11.43
C VAL A 287 7.72 13.52 11.28
N ILE A 288 6.90 12.82 12.05
CA ILE A 288 6.72 11.37 12.00
C ILE A 288 5.51 11.05 11.13
N GLY A 289 5.63 10.07 10.25
CA GLY A 289 4.53 9.55 9.43
C GLY A 289 4.39 8.05 9.59
N PRO A 290 3.19 7.54 9.88
CA PRO A 290 2.92 6.12 9.64
C PRO A 290 3.12 5.81 8.17
N THR A 291 3.62 4.62 7.87
CA THR A 291 3.75 4.16 6.48
C THR A 291 3.34 2.72 6.32
N GLN A 292 2.61 2.44 5.25
CA GLN A 292 2.21 1.09 4.88
C GLN A 292 3.36 0.32 4.23
N TRP A 293 4.26 1.02 3.55
CA TRP A 293 5.35 0.42 2.81
C TRP A 293 6.47 1.44 2.55
N GLU A 294 7.71 0.96 2.59
CA GLU A 294 8.92 1.66 2.16
C GLU A 294 9.84 0.67 1.44
N ARG A 295 10.67 1.15 0.53
CA ARG A 295 11.61 0.34 -0.26
C ARG A 295 12.64 -0.42 0.59
N GLU A 296 12.93 0.06 1.78
CA GLU A 296 13.85 -0.54 2.76
C GLU A 296 13.25 -1.76 3.47
N MET A 297 11.94 -2.00 3.34
CA MET A 297 11.29 -3.16 3.94
C MET A 297 11.79 -4.45 3.30
N THR A 298 11.95 -5.49 4.11
CA THR A 298 12.63 -6.73 3.72
C THR A 298 11.70 -7.81 3.17
N TRP A 299 10.48 -7.45 2.79
CA TRP A 299 9.51 -8.37 2.20
C TRP A 299 9.84 -8.65 0.74
N GLU A 300 9.59 -9.90 0.34
CA GLU A 300 9.85 -10.37 -1.02
C GLU A 300 8.80 -11.38 -1.47
N ASP A 301 8.57 -11.46 -2.78
CA ASP A 301 7.73 -12.47 -3.41
C ASP A 301 8.33 -12.97 -4.74
N GLU A 302 7.69 -13.96 -5.34
CA GLU A 302 8.13 -14.51 -6.65
C GLU A 302 7.64 -13.70 -7.86
N TYR A 303 6.83 -12.67 -7.67
CA TYR A 303 6.21 -11.87 -8.71
C TYR A 303 6.99 -10.58 -8.99
N PHE A 304 7.10 -9.72 -7.98
CA PHE A 304 7.80 -8.43 -8.07
C PHE A 304 9.18 -8.43 -7.42
N GLY A 305 9.55 -9.53 -6.73
CA GLY A 305 10.80 -9.64 -5.99
C GLY A 305 10.75 -8.95 -4.65
N THR A 306 11.81 -8.24 -4.29
CA THR A 306 11.92 -7.45 -3.05
C THR A 306 11.20 -6.11 -3.18
N ALA A 307 10.96 -5.41 -2.06
CA ALA A 307 10.42 -4.05 -2.04
C ALA A 307 11.30 -3.09 -2.88
N GLU A 308 12.63 -3.24 -2.82
CA GLU A 308 13.58 -2.47 -3.64
C GLU A 308 13.45 -2.78 -5.15
N GLU A 309 13.26 -4.04 -5.54
CA GLU A 309 13.07 -4.42 -6.94
C GLU A 309 11.74 -3.90 -7.48
N TYR A 310 10.68 -3.91 -6.67
CA TYR A 310 9.43 -3.25 -7.00
C TYR A 310 9.63 -1.74 -7.21
N ALA A 311 10.31 -1.05 -6.27
CA ALA A 311 10.60 0.37 -6.39
C ALA A 311 11.35 0.70 -7.68
N ALA A 312 12.40 -0.06 -8.00
CA ALA A 312 13.17 0.13 -9.23
C ALA A 312 12.32 -0.04 -10.49
N ARG A 313 11.39 -1.00 -10.51
CA ARG A 313 10.45 -1.22 -11.61
C ARG A 313 9.47 -0.05 -11.79
N TYR A 314 8.95 0.47 -10.68
CA TYR A 314 8.06 1.62 -10.69
C TYR A 314 8.81 2.88 -11.19
N GLU A 315 10.04 3.12 -10.72
CA GLU A 315 10.88 4.21 -11.19
C GLU A 315 11.18 4.13 -12.69
N GLU A 316 11.42 2.93 -13.22
CA GLU A 316 11.63 2.72 -14.66
C GLU A 316 10.36 3.08 -15.45
N ALA A 317 9.18 2.74 -14.93
CA ALA A 317 7.91 2.99 -15.61
C ALA A 317 7.47 4.46 -15.55
N TYR A 318 7.65 5.12 -14.40
CA TYR A 318 7.04 6.44 -14.14
C TYR A 318 8.04 7.57 -13.87
N GLY A 319 9.36 7.27 -13.75
CA GLY A 319 10.42 8.27 -13.58
C GLY A 319 10.46 8.94 -12.21
N ARG A 320 9.83 8.34 -11.21
CA ARG A 320 9.77 8.80 -9.82
C ARG A 320 9.67 7.62 -8.85
N GLU A 321 10.03 7.83 -7.61
CA GLU A 321 9.84 6.82 -6.57
C GLU A 321 8.35 6.51 -6.33
N PRO A 322 8.01 5.24 -6.04
CA PRO A 322 6.65 4.88 -5.64
C PRO A 322 6.34 5.43 -4.23
N THR A 323 5.11 5.85 -4.03
CA THR A 323 4.54 6.02 -2.70
C THR A 323 3.97 4.69 -2.19
N TYR A 324 3.67 4.60 -0.89
CA TYR A 324 3.00 3.39 -0.41
C TYR A 324 1.63 3.19 -1.06
N GLN A 325 0.92 4.25 -1.48
CA GLN A 325 -0.34 4.16 -2.20
C GLN A 325 -0.20 3.43 -3.54
N ALA A 326 0.88 3.69 -4.25
CA ALA A 326 1.18 2.96 -5.49
C ALA A 326 1.53 1.48 -5.19
N ALA A 327 2.35 1.23 -4.16
CA ALA A 327 2.76 -0.12 -3.78
C ALA A 327 1.56 -0.97 -3.31
N GLU A 328 0.69 -0.42 -2.46
CA GLU A 328 -0.50 -1.13 -1.98
C GLU A 328 -1.53 -1.38 -3.09
N SER A 329 -1.62 -0.48 -4.06
CA SER A 329 -2.50 -0.68 -5.22
C SER A 329 -1.98 -1.82 -6.12
N THR A 330 -0.67 -1.87 -6.39
CA THR A 330 -0.07 -3.02 -7.10
C THR A 330 -0.30 -4.32 -6.34
N ALA A 331 -0.09 -4.31 -5.01
CA ALA A 331 -0.32 -5.48 -4.16
C ALA A 331 -1.79 -5.90 -4.10
N THR A 332 -2.73 -4.95 -4.18
CA THR A 332 -4.17 -5.20 -4.27
C THR A 332 -4.51 -6.05 -5.49
N ALA A 333 -4.06 -5.62 -6.67
CA ALA A 333 -4.30 -6.35 -7.92
C ALA A 333 -3.55 -7.70 -7.94
N LEU A 334 -2.32 -7.75 -7.45
CA LEU A 334 -1.55 -9.00 -7.28
C LEU A 334 -2.25 -9.98 -6.33
N THR A 335 -2.79 -9.52 -5.22
CA THR A 335 -3.53 -10.35 -4.26
C THR A 335 -4.73 -11.01 -4.90
N LEU A 336 -5.50 -10.26 -5.70
CA LEU A 336 -6.64 -10.80 -6.43
C LEU A 336 -6.19 -11.80 -7.52
N GLN A 337 -5.10 -11.52 -8.23
CA GLN A 337 -4.48 -12.47 -9.15
C GLN A 337 -4.10 -13.77 -8.45
N ILE A 338 -3.40 -13.71 -7.32
CA ILE A 338 -2.99 -14.89 -6.54
C ILE A 338 -4.23 -15.72 -6.14
N ALA A 339 -5.31 -15.09 -5.70
CA ALA A 339 -6.55 -15.77 -5.34
C ALA A 339 -7.20 -16.47 -6.53
N ILE A 340 -7.24 -15.84 -7.71
CA ILE A 340 -7.73 -16.43 -8.95
C ILE A 340 -6.88 -17.64 -9.34
N GLU A 341 -5.57 -17.52 -9.30
CA GLU A 341 -4.63 -18.60 -9.65
C GLU A 341 -4.72 -19.77 -8.67
N GLN A 342 -4.80 -19.51 -7.37
CA GLN A 342 -4.95 -20.54 -6.34
C GLN A 342 -6.29 -21.27 -6.41
N SER A 343 -7.37 -20.55 -6.71
CA SER A 343 -8.70 -21.16 -6.90
C SER A 343 -8.81 -21.94 -8.21
N GLY A 344 -7.99 -21.61 -9.22
CA GLY A 344 -8.10 -22.12 -10.59
C GLY A 344 -9.43 -21.74 -11.26
N SER A 345 -10.07 -20.66 -10.84
CA SER A 345 -11.42 -20.25 -11.24
C SER A 345 -11.58 -18.73 -11.18
N ILE A 346 -12.54 -18.20 -11.97
CA ILE A 346 -13.04 -16.82 -11.85
C ILE A 346 -14.41 -16.73 -11.15
N GLU A 347 -14.93 -17.86 -10.69
CA GLU A 347 -16.21 -17.88 -9.98
C GLU A 347 -16.08 -17.23 -8.59
N THR A 348 -16.99 -16.29 -8.28
CA THR A 348 -16.97 -15.48 -7.04
C THR A 348 -16.74 -16.30 -5.77
N ASP A 349 -17.47 -17.43 -5.61
CA ASP A 349 -17.35 -18.24 -4.39
C ASP A 349 -15.99 -18.92 -4.24
N ALA A 350 -15.38 -19.34 -5.36
CA ALA A 350 -14.07 -19.98 -5.37
C ALA A 350 -12.96 -18.98 -5.06
N VAL A 351 -13.00 -17.80 -5.69
CA VAL A 351 -12.01 -16.73 -5.45
C VAL A 351 -12.16 -16.16 -4.02
N ARG A 352 -13.39 -15.97 -3.54
CA ARG A 352 -13.63 -15.56 -2.13
C ARG A 352 -13.02 -16.54 -1.13
N GLN A 353 -13.21 -17.84 -1.36
CA GLN A 353 -12.62 -18.84 -0.47
C GLN A 353 -11.09 -18.80 -0.52
N ALA A 354 -10.49 -18.64 -1.70
CA ALA A 354 -9.05 -18.50 -1.84
C ALA A 354 -8.51 -17.25 -1.12
N LEU A 355 -9.23 -16.12 -1.16
CA LEU A 355 -8.89 -14.93 -0.39
C LEU A 355 -8.96 -15.19 1.13
N LEU A 356 -10.01 -15.83 1.62
CA LEU A 356 -10.16 -16.16 3.05
C LEU A 356 -9.12 -17.17 3.56
N ASP A 357 -8.66 -18.07 2.69
CA ASP A 357 -7.64 -19.06 3.02
C ASP A 357 -6.20 -18.56 2.76
N MET A 358 -6.05 -17.30 2.29
CA MET A 358 -4.76 -16.74 1.89
C MET A 358 -3.85 -16.51 3.11
N ASP A 359 -2.60 -16.98 2.99
CA ASP A 359 -1.51 -16.73 3.92
C ASP A 359 -0.21 -16.62 3.11
N VAL A 360 0.05 -15.42 2.58
CA VAL A 360 1.18 -15.17 1.68
C VAL A 360 1.95 -13.92 2.12
N VAL A 361 3.20 -13.84 1.71
CA VAL A 361 4.00 -12.62 1.82
C VAL A 361 4.25 -12.10 0.42
N THR A 362 4.00 -10.81 0.20
CA THR A 362 4.28 -10.10 -1.04
C THR A 362 5.38 -9.07 -0.81
N PHE A 363 5.90 -8.43 -1.87
CA PHE A 363 6.82 -7.29 -1.76
C PHE A 363 6.26 -6.16 -0.89
N TYR A 364 4.93 -6.09 -0.74
CA TYR A 364 4.21 -5.11 0.08
C TYR A 364 4.08 -5.55 1.55
N GLY A 365 4.19 -6.85 1.82
CA GLY A 365 4.11 -7.44 3.15
C GLY A 365 3.19 -8.65 3.23
N PRO A 366 2.95 -9.16 4.46
CA PRO A 366 2.09 -10.31 4.68
C PRO A 366 0.62 -9.96 4.39
N ILE A 367 -0.07 -10.89 3.72
CA ILE A 367 -1.49 -10.84 3.41
C ILE A 367 -2.17 -12.08 4.01
N ASN A 368 -3.02 -11.86 5.00
CA ASN A 368 -3.84 -12.87 5.65
C ASN A 368 -5.13 -12.22 6.13
N PHE A 369 -6.24 -12.59 5.54
CA PHE A 369 -7.53 -11.97 5.81
C PHE A 369 -8.26 -12.66 6.98
N ASP A 370 -8.85 -11.85 7.85
CA ASP A 370 -9.81 -12.36 8.82
C ASP A 370 -11.19 -12.64 8.16
N GLU A 371 -12.14 -13.12 8.94
CA GLU A 371 -13.48 -13.44 8.45
C GLU A 371 -14.27 -12.24 7.91
N THR A 372 -13.83 -11.02 8.19
CA THR A 372 -14.42 -9.77 7.70
C THR A 372 -13.79 -9.27 6.40
N GLY A 373 -12.69 -9.90 5.94
CA GLY A 373 -11.93 -9.51 4.78
C GLY A 373 -10.84 -8.46 5.06
N LYS A 374 -10.58 -8.17 6.34
CA LYS A 374 -9.52 -7.24 6.77
C LYS A 374 -8.19 -7.99 6.88
N ASN A 375 -7.09 -7.40 6.40
CA ASN A 375 -5.76 -7.97 6.62
C ASN A 375 -5.35 -7.85 8.08
N ALA A 376 -5.21 -8.99 8.75
CA ALA A 376 -4.86 -9.09 10.16
C ALA A 376 -3.35 -9.29 10.42
N ALA A 377 -2.56 -9.50 9.36
CA ALA A 377 -1.17 -9.92 9.49
C ALA A 377 -0.15 -8.80 9.29
N LYS A 378 -0.54 -7.71 8.60
CA LYS A 378 0.40 -6.68 8.17
C LYS A 378 0.73 -5.70 9.29
N PRO A 379 2.01 -5.56 9.70
CA PRO A 379 2.43 -4.54 10.65
C PRO A 379 2.48 -3.16 10.00
N MET A 380 2.24 -2.11 10.79
CA MET A 380 2.43 -0.72 10.37
C MET A 380 3.85 -0.25 10.66
N GLY A 381 4.53 0.32 9.64
CA GLY A 381 5.79 1.01 9.81
C GLY A 381 5.60 2.49 10.18
N PHE A 382 6.69 3.17 10.51
CA PHE A 382 6.70 4.62 10.61
C PHE A 382 8.05 5.20 10.21
N ILE A 383 7.97 6.35 9.56
CA ILE A 383 9.11 7.14 9.12
C ILE A 383 9.26 8.39 9.99
N GLN A 384 10.42 9.00 9.93
CA GLN A 384 10.65 10.38 10.39
C GLN A 384 11.44 11.14 9.33
N ILE A 385 11.06 12.38 9.08
CA ILE A 385 11.83 13.24 8.17
C ILE A 385 13.03 13.78 8.95
N GLN A 386 14.24 13.41 8.51
CA GLN A 386 15.50 13.80 9.14
C GLN A 386 16.42 14.43 8.09
N ASP A 387 16.86 15.67 8.34
CA ASP A 387 17.71 16.44 7.42
C ASP A 387 17.16 16.56 5.97
N GLY A 388 15.82 16.62 5.85
CA GLY A 388 15.11 16.70 4.57
C GLY A 388 14.96 15.36 3.84
N GLU A 389 15.34 14.24 4.45
CA GLU A 389 15.18 12.90 3.91
C GLU A 389 14.13 12.10 4.71
N ILE A 390 13.33 11.29 4.00
CA ILE A 390 12.41 10.33 4.60
C ILE A 390 13.25 9.14 5.08
N ARG A 391 13.17 8.83 6.39
CA ARG A 391 13.95 7.76 7.00
C ARG A 391 13.02 6.78 7.70
N LEU A 392 13.17 5.48 7.41
CA LEU A 392 12.42 4.43 8.08
C LEU A 392 12.95 4.26 9.51
N VAL A 393 12.13 4.58 10.50
CA VAL A 393 12.52 4.56 11.93
C VAL A 393 11.95 3.36 12.66
N GLY A 394 10.89 2.77 12.17
CA GLY A 394 10.29 1.58 12.76
C GLY A 394 9.47 0.76 11.79
N PRO A 395 9.29 -0.55 12.07
CA PRO A 395 9.79 -1.26 13.25
C PRO A 395 11.32 -1.45 13.25
N ALA A 396 11.91 -1.71 14.43
CA ALA A 396 13.35 -1.70 14.64
C ALA A 396 14.13 -2.71 13.77
N GLU A 397 13.48 -3.79 13.33
CA GLU A 397 14.09 -4.85 12.51
C GLU A 397 14.45 -4.37 11.09
N VAL A 398 13.78 -3.33 10.60
CA VAL A 398 13.97 -2.79 9.24
C VAL A 398 14.35 -1.31 9.24
N ALA A 399 14.44 -0.68 10.42
CA ALA A 399 14.79 0.73 10.56
C ALA A 399 16.19 1.02 10.00
N ASP A 400 16.31 2.11 9.25
CA ASP A 400 17.56 2.63 8.70
C ASP A 400 18.08 3.86 9.47
N ALA A 401 17.26 4.39 10.40
CA ALA A 401 17.58 5.50 11.29
C ALA A 401 17.01 5.31 12.70
N GLU A 402 17.56 6.05 13.67
CA GLU A 402 17.04 6.11 15.03
C GLU A 402 15.99 7.23 15.16
N LEU A 403 14.97 7.02 16.00
CA LEU A 403 13.98 8.04 16.33
C LEU A 403 14.64 9.25 17.02
N GLN A 404 14.41 10.43 16.49
CA GLN A 404 14.82 11.69 17.11
C GLN A 404 13.66 12.23 17.96
N TYR A 405 13.81 12.18 19.29
CA TYR A 405 12.83 12.65 20.26
C TYR A 405 13.52 13.05 21.58
N PRO A 406 13.11 14.20 22.25
CA PRO A 406 12.22 15.21 21.69
C PRO A 406 12.89 16.05 20.59
N LEU A 407 12.07 16.71 19.75
CA LEU A 407 12.58 17.60 18.71
C LEU A 407 13.17 18.86 19.34
N GLY A 408 14.36 19.25 18.89
CA GLY A 408 14.98 20.54 19.28
C GLY A 408 15.95 20.49 20.46
N GLU A 409 16.34 19.32 20.97
CA GLU A 409 17.47 19.16 21.90
C GLU A 409 18.81 18.90 21.21
#